data_d9cac00d77ca0261ba13947b791106c4
#
_entry.id   d9cac00d77ca0261ba13947b791106c4
#
_cell.length_a   1.000
_cell.length_b   1.000
_cell.length_c   1.000
_cell.angle_alpha   90.00
_cell.angle_beta   90.00
_cell.angle_gamma   90.00
#
_symmetry.space_group_name_H-M   'P 1'
#
loop_
_entity.id
_entity.type
_entity.pdbx_description
1 polymer ?
#
loop_
_entity_poly.entity_id
_entity_poly.type
_entity_poly.pdbx_seq_one_letter_code
_entity_poly.pdbx_strand_id
1 'polypeptide(L)'
;MRHEDKRGFLQKLAEFIHPGPDSKDELIETLAEAEDNDIINAESRVMLEGVIRIADMTAGDVMVAAPRMDALDIQSPYDELLHQVIETAHSRFPVYEGERENIIGILLTKDLLKLQRTPELKLRALLRPVIFVPESKGLNDLLREFRANRNHLAIVIDEFGRVAGLVTIEDVLEQIVGDIEDEFDVEEDEGDIFALADGTWRVSGDTPVERVVESFGITLDDEGFDTIGG
;
A
#
# COMPACT_ATOMS: atom_id res chain seq x y z
N MET A 1 33.87 -39.83 26.79
CA MET A 1 32.58 -39.28 27.25
C MET A 1 32.80 -38.02 28.12
N ARG A 2 33.38 -36.93 27.62
CA ARG A 2 33.60 -35.70 28.40
C ARG A 2 33.72 -34.41 27.54
N HIS A 3 33.36 -34.49 26.28
CA HIS A 3 33.46 -33.29 25.38
C HIS A 3 32.13 -32.62 25.03
N GLU A 4 30.99 -33.30 25.23
CA GLU A 4 29.65 -32.72 24.93
C GLU A 4 29.14 -31.75 26.01
N ASP A 5 29.55 -31.97 27.26
CA ASP A 5 29.06 -31.20 28.42
C ASP A 5 29.62 -29.76 28.47
N LYS A 6 30.82 -29.54 27.91
CA LYS A 6 31.46 -28.21 27.91
C LYS A 6 30.86 -27.25 26.92
N ARG A 7 30.33 -27.74 25.76
CA ARG A 7 29.66 -26.90 24.77
C ARG A 7 28.33 -26.36 25.31
N GLY A 8 27.53 -27.23 25.96
CA GLY A 8 26.26 -26.82 26.57
C GLY A 8 26.44 -25.83 27.73
N PHE A 9 27.52 -25.95 28.51
CA PHE A 9 27.81 -25.01 29.59
C PHE A 9 28.28 -23.65 29.08
N LEU A 10 29.16 -23.62 28.10
CA LEU A 10 29.62 -22.38 27.46
C LEU A 10 28.49 -21.65 26.72
N GLN A 11 27.58 -22.41 26.09
CA GLN A 11 26.40 -21.86 25.41
C GLN A 11 25.42 -21.23 26.41
N LYS A 12 25.13 -21.92 27.53
CA LYS A 12 24.33 -21.37 28.64
C LYS A 12 24.98 -20.18 29.32
N LEU A 13 26.31 -20.13 29.41
CA LEU A 13 27.04 -19.01 29.96
C LEU A 13 27.00 -17.81 28.96
N ALA A 14 27.07 -18.04 27.66
CA ALA A 14 26.92 -17.01 26.65
C ALA A 14 25.48 -16.45 26.62
N GLU A 15 24.46 -17.28 26.76
CA GLU A 15 23.05 -16.85 26.88
C GLU A 15 22.80 -16.04 28.17
N PHE A 16 23.56 -16.30 29.24
CA PHE A 16 23.47 -15.52 30.51
C PHE A 16 24.18 -14.16 30.39
N ILE A 17 25.22 -14.05 29.55
CA ILE A 17 26.00 -12.81 29.34
C ILE A 17 25.40 -11.93 28.24
N HIS A 18 24.70 -12.51 27.27
CA HIS A 18 23.95 -11.81 26.24
C HIS A 18 22.54 -12.42 26.17
N PRO A 19 21.63 -12.01 27.07
CA PRO A 19 20.22 -12.31 26.91
C PRO A 19 19.77 -11.72 25.58
N GLY A 20 19.01 -12.49 24.78
CA GLY A 20 18.38 -11.96 23.57
C GLY A 20 17.46 -10.79 23.89
N PRO A 21 16.91 -10.12 22.86
CA PRO A 21 16.06 -8.95 23.08
C PRO A 21 14.82 -9.32 23.91
N ASP A 22 14.59 -8.57 24.99
CA ASP A 22 13.47 -8.77 25.92
C ASP A 22 12.24 -7.90 25.54
N SER A 23 12.42 -6.98 24.59
CA SER A 23 11.38 -6.06 24.10
C SER A 23 11.42 -5.91 22.58
N LYS A 24 10.35 -5.32 22.00
CA LYS A 24 10.32 -4.98 20.58
C LYS A 24 11.38 -3.95 20.23
N ASP A 25 11.61 -2.99 21.09
CA ASP A 25 12.60 -1.93 20.89
C ASP A 25 14.02 -2.51 20.84
N GLU A 26 14.36 -3.42 21.74
CA GLU A 26 15.65 -4.13 21.72
C GLU A 26 15.79 -5.03 20.49
N LEU A 27 14.67 -5.61 20.00
CA LEU A 27 14.68 -6.38 18.75
C LEU A 27 14.97 -5.48 17.55
N ILE A 28 14.40 -4.27 17.51
CA ILE A 28 14.65 -3.27 16.45
C ILE A 28 16.12 -2.80 16.51
N GLU A 29 16.67 -2.54 17.70
CA GLU A 29 18.09 -2.23 17.85
C GLU A 29 18.99 -3.36 17.34
N THR A 30 18.63 -4.62 17.63
CA THR A 30 19.37 -5.80 17.14
C THR A 30 19.34 -5.88 15.62
N LEU A 31 18.23 -5.48 14.97
CA LEU A 31 18.14 -5.42 13.50
C LEU A 31 19.02 -4.30 12.93
N ALA A 32 19.09 -3.15 13.59
CA ALA A 32 19.98 -2.06 13.18
C ALA A 32 21.47 -2.48 13.31
N GLU A 33 21.85 -3.15 14.41
CA GLU A 33 23.20 -3.71 14.53
C GLU A 33 23.52 -4.77 13.46
N ALA A 34 22.53 -5.55 13.05
CA ALA A 34 22.70 -6.55 11.99
C ALA A 34 22.92 -5.89 10.62
N GLU A 35 22.28 -4.74 10.35
CA GLU A 35 22.55 -3.93 9.15
C GLU A 35 23.94 -3.32 9.21
N ASP A 36 24.32 -2.68 10.32
CA ASP A 36 25.65 -2.06 10.50
C ASP A 36 26.79 -3.07 10.32
N ASN A 37 26.55 -4.34 10.60
CA ASN A 37 27.49 -5.44 10.42
C ASN A 37 27.37 -6.17 9.06
N ASP A 38 26.63 -5.64 8.08
CA ASP A 38 26.40 -6.21 6.76
C ASP A 38 25.79 -7.64 6.78
N ILE A 39 25.07 -8.01 7.85
CA ILE A 39 24.35 -9.30 7.96
C ILE A 39 23.05 -9.27 7.17
N ILE A 40 22.37 -8.13 7.18
CA ILE A 40 21.17 -7.83 6.40
C ILE A 40 21.35 -6.48 5.71
N ASN A 41 20.65 -6.24 4.60
CA ASN A 41 20.62 -4.93 3.96
C ASN A 41 19.51 -4.04 4.57
N ALA A 42 19.56 -2.73 4.26
CA ALA A 42 18.59 -1.73 4.75
C ALA A 42 17.14 -2.10 4.42
N GLU A 43 16.88 -2.54 3.20
CA GLU A 43 15.56 -2.98 2.75
C GLU A 43 15.00 -4.14 3.59
N SER A 44 15.83 -5.17 3.83
CA SER A 44 15.46 -6.30 4.69
C SER A 44 15.16 -5.85 6.12
N ARG A 45 15.92 -4.87 6.67
CA ARG A 45 15.66 -4.31 8.00
C ARG A 45 14.29 -3.64 8.04
N VAL A 46 13.98 -2.77 7.07
CA VAL A 46 12.69 -2.07 6.98
C VAL A 46 11.54 -3.07 6.95
N MET A 47 11.63 -4.12 6.13
CA MET A 47 10.61 -5.17 6.07
C MET A 47 10.44 -5.91 7.40
N LEU A 48 11.55 -6.26 8.08
CA LEU A 48 11.49 -6.93 9.38
C LEU A 48 10.86 -6.06 10.46
N GLU A 49 11.19 -4.76 10.48
CA GLU A 49 10.55 -3.78 11.36
C GLU A 49 9.05 -3.63 11.04
N GLY A 50 8.68 -3.63 9.75
CA GLY A 50 7.29 -3.64 9.30
C GLY A 50 6.52 -4.85 9.87
N VAL A 51 7.10 -6.05 9.79
CA VAL A 51 6.49 -7.27 10.37
C VAL A 51 6.29 -7.14 11.89
N ILE A 52 7.22 -6.51 12.60
CA ILE A 52 7.08 -6.28 14.04
C ILE A 52 5.96 -5.27 14.31
N ARG A 53 5.86 -4.22 13.49
CA ARG A 53 4.89 -3.13 13.62
C ARG A 53 3.45 -3.60 13.41
N ILE A 54 3.17 -4.39 12.36
CA ILE A 54 1.80 -4.83 12.05
C ILE A 54 1.20 -5.71 13.16
N ALA A 55 2.01 -6.25 14.07
CA ALA A 55 1.52 -7.08 15.16
C ALA A 55 0.58 -6.32 16.13
N ASP A 56 0.72 -5.00 16.21
CA ASP A 56 -0.08 -4.13 17.09
C ASP A 56 -1.10 -3.30 16.31
N MET A 57 -1.08 -3.34 14.97
CA MET A 57 -1.98 -2.57 14.12
C MET A 57 -3.30 -3.29 13.86
N THR A 58 -4.33 -2.50 13.62
CA THR A 58 -5.70 -2.95 13.34
C THR A 58 -6.17 -2.49 11.95
N ALA A 59 -7.28 -3.04 11.47
CA ALA A 59 -7.90 -2.62 10.21
C ALA A 59 -8.24 -1.13 10.20
N GLY A 60 -8.66 -0.57 11.33
CA GLY A 60 -8.96 0.85 11.46
C GLY A 60 -7.75 1.76 11.24
N ASP A 61 -6.52 1.28 11.54
CA ASP A 61 -5.30 2.08 11.41
C ASP A 61 -4.88 2.29 9.94
N VAL A 62 -5.26 1.35 9.05
CA VAL A 62 -4.81 1.34 7.64
C VAL A 62 -5.95 1.47 6.62
N MET A 63 -7.21 1.45 7.06
CA MET A 63 -8.36 1.51 6.16
C MET A 63 -8.46 2.82 5.39
N VAL A 64 -8.98 2.75 4.18
CA VAL A 64 -9.54 3.90 3.49
C VAL A 64 -10.88 4.22 4.13
N ALA A 65 -11.00 5.38 4.78
CA ALA A 65 -12.22 5.78 5.47
C ALA A 65 -13.41 5.94 4.52
N ALA A 66 -14.63 5.62 4.97
CA ALA A 66 -15.85 5.59 4.17
C ALA A 66 -16.10 6.84 3.29
N PRO A 67 -15.81 8.08 3.73
CA PRO A 67 -15.98 9.27 2.88
C PRO A 67 -15.05 9.31 1.65
N ARG A 68 -13.90 8.63 1.71
CA ARG A 68 -12.90 8.56 0.64
C ARG A 68 -12.98 7.27 -0.18
N MET A 69 -13.86 6.35 0.22
CA MET A 69 -14.00 5.05 -0.42
C MET A 69 -14.70 5.20 -1.78
N ASP A 70 -14.08 4.69 -2.84
CA ASP A 70 -14.74 4.57 -4.14
C ASP A 70 -15.66 3.36 -4.15
N ALA A 71 -16.96 3.61 -4.33
CA ALA A 71 -17.99 2.60 -4.38
C ALA A 71 -18.97 2.87 -5.52
N LEU A 72 -19.48 1.80 -6.14
CA LEU A 72 -20.37 1.86 -7.30
C LEU A 72 -21.83 1.67 -6.87
N ASP A 73 -22.74 2.49 -7.42
CA ASP A 73 -24.17 2.27 -7.28
C ASP A 73 -24.62 1.18 -8.27
N ILE A 74 -25.27 0.13 -7.76
CA ILE A 74 -25.80 -0.94 -8.61
C ILE A 74 -26.86 -0.45 -9.62
N GLN A 75 -27.48 0.70 -9.35
CA GLN A 75 -28.53 1.30 -10.20
C GLN A 75 -27.95 2.23 -11.27
N SER A 76 -26.67 2.59 -11.20
CA SER A 76 -26.04 3.44 -12.21
C SER A 76 -26.02 2.77 -13.60
N PRO A 77 -26.19 3.56 -14.67
CA PRO A 77 -26.00 3.09 -16.03
C PRO A 77 -24.58 2.55 -16.27
N TYR A 78 -24.47 1.59 -17.19
CA TYR A 78 -23.18 0.96 -17.51
C TYR A 78 -22.07 1.97 -17.85
N ASP A 79 -22.40 3.00 -18.62
CA ASP A 79 -21.41 4.02 -19.07
C ASP A 79 -20.88 4.84 -17.90
N GLU A 80 -21.70 5.13 -16.90
CA GLU A 80 -21.28 5.82 -15.68
C GLU A 80 -20.37 4.94 -14.82
N LEU A 81 -20.73 3.65 -14.66
CA LEU A 81 -19.89 2.69 -13.96
C LEU A 81 -18.54 2.53 -14.63
N LEU A 82 -18.53 2.45 -15.96
CA LEU A 82 -17.30 2.32 -16.76
C LEU A 82 -16.41 3.57 -16.60
N HIS A 83 -17.03 4.76 -16.66
CA HIS A 83 -16.31 6.02 -16.49
C HIS A 83 -15.64 6.09 -15.11
N GLN A 84 -16.39 5.84 -14.03
CA GLN A 84 -15.85 5.85 -12.68
C GLN A 84 -14.70 4.85 -12.50
N VAL A 85 -14.84 3.64 -13.06
CA VAL A 85 -13.82 2.60 -12.97
C VAL A 85 -12.54 2.97 -13.72
N ILE A 86 -12.66 3.65 -14.86
CA ILE A 86 -11.50 4.12 -15.65
C ILE A 86 -10.79 5.26 -14.91
N GLU A 87 -11.52 6.23 -14.37
CA GLU A 87 -10.96 7.37 -13.68
C GLU A 87 -10.19 6.99 -12.40
N THR A 88 -10.71 6.03 -11.64
CA THR A 88 -10.10 5.62 -10.37
C THR A 88 -9.09 4.47 -10.51
N ALA A 89 -9.10 3.76 -11.64
CA ALA A 89 -8.20 2.65 -12.00
C ALA A 89 -8.12 1.49 -10.97
N HIS A 90 -9.05 1.39 -10.02
CA HIS A 90 -9.06 0.29 -9.05
C HIS A 90 -9.47 -1.04 -9.67
N SER A 91 -8.90 -2.14 -9.16
CA SER A 91 -9.24 -3.50 -9.59
C SER A 91 -10.54 -4.04 -9.01
N ARG A 92 -10.98 -3.53 -7.86
CA ARG A 92 -12.13 -4.00 -7.09
C ARG A 92 -12.90 -2.84 -6.50
N PHE A 93 -14.23 -2.91 -6.62
CA PHE A 93 -15.11 -1.89 -6.10
C PHE A 93 -16.17 -2.50 -5.19
N PRO A 94 -16.39 -1.95 -3.99
CA PRO A 94 -17.63 -2.16 -3.27
C PRO A 94 -18.82 -1.67 -4.10
N VAL A 95 -19.89 -2.45 -4.12
CA VAL A 95 -21.14 -2.07 -4.78
C VAL A 95 -22.22 -1.92 -3.74
N TYR A 96 -22.91 -0.79 -3.74
CA TYR A 96 -24.02 -0.50 -2.82
C TYR A 96 -25.36 -0.44 -3.54
N GLU A 97 -26.45 -0.52 -2.78
CA GLU A 97 -27.81 -0.40 -3.26
C GLU A 97 -28.61 0.56 -2.37
N GLY A 98 -29.04 1.67 -2.94
CA GLY A 98 -29.74 2.73 -2.22
C GLY A 98 -28.79 3.55 -1.37
N GLU A 99 -28.71 3.28 -0.09
CA GLU A 99 -27.78 3.97 0.81
C GLU A 99 -26.34 3.49 0.58
N ARG A 100 -25.39 4.44 0.61
CA ARG A 100 -23.96 4.15 0.35
C ARG A 100 -23.36 3.16 1.34
N GLU A 101 -23.92 3.08 2.54
CA GLU A 101 -23.54 2.13 3.58
C GLU A 101 -24.05 0.71 3.33
N ASN A 102 -25.03 0.54 2.44
CA ASN A 102 -25.62 -0.76 2.13
C ASN A 102 -24.80 -1.49 1.05
N ILE A 103 -23.62 -1.95 1.43
CA ILE A 103 -22.72 -2.69 0.52
C ILE A 103 -23.26 -4.10 0.30
N ILE A 104 -23.57 -4.44 -0.94
CA ILE A 104 -24.18 -5.71 -1.34
C ILE A 104 -23.22 -6.71 -1.99
N GLY A 105 -21.99 -6.29 -2.29
CA GLY A 105 -20.98 -7.15 -2.89
C GLY A 105 -19.80 -6.39 -3.43
N ILE A 106 -18.82 -7.12 -3.98
CA ILE A 106 -17.61 -6.59 -4.62
C ILE A 106 -17.66 -6.89 -6.11
N LEU A 107 -17.48 -5.86 -6.94
CA LEU A 107 -17.30 -5.99 -8.38
C LEU A 107 -15.80 -6.02 -8.72
N LEU A 108 -15.39 -6.96 -9.56
CA LEU A 108 -14.09 -6.89 -10.21
C LEU A 108 -14.19 -6.08 -11.49
N THR A 109 -13.34 -5.09 -11.67
CA THR A 109 -13.29 -4.23 -12.87
C THR A 109 -13.33 -5.01 -14.17
N LYS A 110 -12.54 -6.08 -14.26
CA LYS A 110 -12.53 -6.97 -15.45
C LYS A 110 -13.88 -7.63 -15.76
N ASP A 111 -14.76 -7.78 -14.77
CA ASP A 111 -16.07 -8.39 -14.98
C ASP A 111 -17.05 -7.44 -15.67
N LEU A 112 -16.79 -6.11 -15.70
CA LEU A 112 -17.55 -5.16 -16.52
C LEU A 112 -17.46 -5.47 -18.02
N LEU A 113 -16.34 -6.03 -18.48
CA LEU A 113 -16.20 -6.46 -19.88
C LEU A 113 -17.23 -7.55 -20.26
N LYS A 114 -17.72 -8.31 -19.30
CA LYS A 114 -18.79 -9.31 -19.55
C LYS A 114 -20.12 -8.65 -19.82
N LEU A 115 -20.44 -7.54 -19.17
CA LEU A 115 -21.67 -6.76 -19.41
C LEU A 115 -21.68 -6.17 -20.81
N GLN A 116 -20.54 -5.69 -21.30
CA GLN A 116 -20.41 -5.17 -22.65
C GLN A 116 -20.73 -6.25 -23.71
N ARG A 117 -20.31 -7.50 -23.46
CA ARG A 117 -20.53 -8.63 -24.39
C ARG A 117 -21.90 -9.27 -24.25
N THR A 118 -22.54 -9.13 -23.09
CA THR A 118 -23.82 -9.75 -22.75
C THR A 118 -24.69 -8.73 -22.00
N PRO A 119 -25.34 -7.79 -22.72
CA PRO A 119 -26.12 -6.70 -22.11
C PRO A 119 -27.28 -7.16 -21.23
N GLU A 120 -27.79 -8.38 -21.44
CA GLU A 120 -28.87 -8.98 -20.64
C GLU A 120 -28.40 -9.43 -19.25
N LEU A 121 -27.07 -9.53 -19.02
CA LEU A 121 -26.49 -9.93 -17.76
C LEU A 121 -26.67 -8.80 -16.73
N LYS A 122 -27.26 -9.13 -15.59
CA LYS A 122 -27.42 -8.14 -14.50
C LYS A 122 -26.11 -7.98 -13.72
N LEU A 123 -25.72 -6.76 -13.40
CA LEU A 123 -24.54 -6.44 -12.60
C LEU A 123 -24.50 -7.26 -11.29
N ARG A 124 -25.64 -7.42 -10.63
CA ARG A 124 -25.79 -8.22 -9.40
C ARG A 124 -25.28 -9.66 -9.52
N ALA A 125 -25.39 -10.27 -10.70
CA ALA A 125 -24.91 -11.63 -10.96
C ALA A 125 -23.36 -11.74 -11.03
N LEU A 126 -22.67 -10.61 -11.17
CA LEU A 126 -21.21 -10.54 -11.21
C LEU A 126 -20.59 -10.25 -9.83
N LEU A 127 -21.40 -9.84 -8.86
CA LEU A 127 -20.91 -9.48 -7.54
C LEU A 127 -20.37 -10.69 -6.78
N ARG A 128 -19.22 -10.48 -6.16
CA ARG A 128 -18.62 -11.42 -5.22
C ARG A 128 -19.12 -11.14 -3.81
N PRO A 129 -19.17 -12.16 -2.92
CA PRO A 129 -19.46 -11.94 -1.52
C PRO A 129 -18.48 -10.93 -0.91
N VAL A 130 -19.00 -10.05 -0.08
CA VAL A 130 -18.21 -9.10 0.71
C VAL A 130 -17.91 -9.69 2.08
N ILE A 131 -16.72 -9.39 2.60
CA ILE A 131 -16.33 -9.69 3.97
C ILE A 131 -16.43 -8.41 4.77
N PHE A 132 -17.04 -8.48 5.94
CA PHE A 132 -17.09 -7.40 6.91
C PHE A 132 -16.18 -7.73 8.09
N VAL A 133 -15.34 -6.78 8.48
CA VAL A 133 -14.42 -6.89 9.61
C VAL A 133 -14.56 -5.68 10.53
N PRO A 134 -14.46 -5.82 11.86
CA PRO A 134 -14.46 -4.66 12.75
C PRO A 134 -13.18 -3.84 12.62
N GLU A 135 -13.22 -2.55 12.94
CA GLU A 135 -12.03 -1.67 13.00
C GLU A 135 -10.92 -2.25 13.88
N SER A 136 -11.28 -2.92 14.98
CA SER A 136 -10.35 -3.55 15.91
C SER A 136 -9.72 -4.85 15.43
N LYS A 137 -10.00 -5.30 14.20
CA LYS A 137 -9.42 -6.52 13.62
C LYS A 137 -7.92 -6.36 13.46
N GLY A 138 -7.11 -7.17 14.15
CA GLY A 138 -5.65 -7.13 14.02
C GLY A 138 -5.19 -7.49 12.60
N LEU A 139 -4.19 -6.76 12.07
CA LEU A 139 -3.73 -6.91 10.69
C LEU A 139 -3.17 -8.30 10.40
N ASN A 140 -2.46 -8.93 11.35
CA ASN A 140 -1.96 -10.29 11.18
C ASN A 140 -3.09 -11.32 10.96
N ASP A 141 -4.21 -11.15 11.68
CA ASP A 141 -5.38 -12.02 11.53
C ASP A 141 -6.11 -11.74 10.23
N LEU A 142 -6.23 -10.46 9.85
CA LEU A 142 -6.81 -10.04 8.60
C LEU A 142 -6.03 -10.58 7.40
N LEU A 143 -4.70 -10.50 7.41
CA LEU A 143 -3.84 -11.04 6.36
C LEU A 143 -3.99 -12.55 6.22
N ARG A 144 -4.09 -13.29 7.34
CA ARG A 144 -4.39 -14.73 7.31
C ARG A 144 -5.74 -15.03 6.70
N GLU A 145 -6.76 -14.23 7.02
CA GLU A 145 -8.11 -14.38 6.50
C GLU A 145 -8.17 -14.10 4.99
N PHE A 146 -7.53 -13.04 4.51
CA PHE A 146 -7.40 -12.74 3.09
C PHE A 146 -6.78 -13.91 2.31
N ARG A 147 -5.69 -14.48 2.82
CA ARG A 147 -5.00 -15.62 2.18
C ARG A 147 -5.86 -16.88 2.20
N ALA A 148 -6.52 -17.19 3.31
CA ALA A 148 -7.33 -18.40 3.45
C ALA A 148 -8.55 -18.40 2.53
N ASN A 149 -9.22 -17.23 2.40
CA ASN A 149 -10.45 -17.07 1.65
C ASN A 149 -10.23 -16.55 0.21
N ARG A 150 -8.98 -16.28 -0.19
CA ARG A 150 -8.62 -15.68 -1.48
C ARG A 150 -9.36 -14.37 -1.75
N ASN A 151 -9.59 -13.61 -0.69
CA ASN A 151 -10.15 -12.28 -0.75
C ASN A 151 -9.04 -11.25 -0.70
N HIS A 152 -9.26 -10.10 -1.33
CA HIS A 152 -8.29 -9.02 -1.40
C HIS A 152 -8.86 -7.70 -0.90
N LEU A 153 -10.14 -7.68 -0.51
CA LEU A 153 -10.82 -6.50 -0.01
C LEU A 153 -11.82 -6.91 1.06
N ALA A 154 -11.88 -6.15 2.15
CA ALA A 154 -12.87 -6.25 3.22
C ALA A 154 -13.48 -4.88 3.49
N ILE A 155 -14.75 -4.86 3.85
CA ILE A 155 -15.43 -3.66 4.36
C ILE A 155 -15.23 -3.62 5.87
N VAL A 156 -14.76 -2.48 6.34
CA VAL A 156 -14.55 -2.23 7.78
C VAL A 156 -15.81 -1.62 8.36
N ILE A 157 -16.24 -2.14 9.52
CA ILE A 157 -17.42 -1.67 10.23
C ILE A 157 -17.06 -1.18 11.64
N ASP A 158 -17.80 -0.15 12.07
CA ASP A 158 -17.71 0.39 13.42
C ASP A 158 -18.44 -0.51 14.45
N GLU A 159 -18.43 -0.11 15.72
CA GLU A 159 -19.11 -0.80 16.83
C GLU A 159 -20.64 -0.80 16.71
N PHE A 160 -21.21 0.04 15.84
CA PHE A 160 -22.65 0.12 15.56
C PHE A 160 -23.05 -0.67 14.31
N GLY A 161 -22.07 -1.30 13.62
CA GLY A 161 -22.28 -2.03 12.39
C GLY A 161 -22.41 -1.16 11.14
N ARG A 162 -21.99 0.12 11.19
CA ARG A 162 -21.97 1.01 10.04
C ARG A 162 -20.65 0.85 9.30
N VAL A 163 -20.67 1.12 8.01
CA VAL A 163 -19.46 1.11 7.19
C VAL A 163 -18.53 2.26 7.62
N ALA A 164 -17.39 1.92 8.19
CA ALA A 164 -16.33 2.83 8.57
C ALA A 164 -15.32 3.06 7.43
N GLY A 165 -15.12 2.05 6.56
CA GLY A 165 -14.21 2.13 5.44
C GLY A 165 -14.04 0.81 4.71
N LEU A 166 -12.96 0.69 3.96
CA LEU A 166 -12.49 -0.55 3.35
C LEU A 166 -10.99 -0.74 3.62
N VAL A 167 -10.55 -1.97 3.57
CA VAL A 167 -9.13 -2.34 3.64
C VAL A 167 -8.83 -3.42 2.61
N THR A 168 -7.71 -3.30 1.94
CA THR A 168 -7.22 -4.28 0.96
C THR A 168 -6.04 -5.08 1.51
N ILE A 169 -5.69 -6.18 0.85
CA ILE A 169 -4.49 -6.94 1.19
C ILE A 169 -3.25 -6.12 0.87
N GLU A 170 -3.33 -5.29 -0.16
CA GLU A 170 -2.30 -4.36 -0.60
C GLU A 170 -1.98 -3.36 0.52
N ASP A 171 -2.98 -2.74 1.17
CA ASP A 171 -2.80 -1.82 2.32
C ASP A 171 -2.07 -2.49 3.50
N VAL A 172 -2.37 -3.78 3.75
CA VAL A 172 -1.69 -4.53 4.82
C VAL A 172 -0.25 -4.86 4.45
N LEU A 173 0.01 -5.23 3.19
CA LEU A 173 1.36 -5.55 2.72
C LEU A 173 2.26 -4.32 2.68
N GLU A 174 1.73 -3.17 2.33
CA GLU A 174 2.44 -1.89 2.34
C GLU A 174 3.01 -1.57 3.73
N GLN A 175 2.30 -1.91 4.82
CA GLN A 175 2.82 -1.74 6.17
C GLN A 175 4.05 -2.61 6.48
N ILE A 176 4.27 -3.68 5.71
CA ILE A 176 5.43 -4.57 5.86
C ILE A 176 6.58 -4.13 4.95
N VAL A 177 6.26 -3.88 3.69
CA VAL A 177 7.25 -3.65 2.62
C VAL A 177 7.69 -2.17 2.58
N GLY A 178 6.87 -1.26 3.11
CA GLY A 178 6.97 0.18 2.87
C GLY A 178 6.31 0.55 1.55
N ASP A 179 6.46 1.78 1.14
CA ASP A 179 5.99 2.25 -0.16
C ASP A 179 6.64 1.38 -1.24
N ILE A 180 5.81 0.63 -1.96
CA ILE A 180 6.27 -0.08 -3.14
C ILE A 180 6.39 1.01 -4.20
N GLU A 181 7.62 1.45 -4.44
CA GLU A 181 7.90 2.31 -5.59
C GLU A 181 7.31 1.63 -6.83
N ASP A 182 6.33 2.28 -7.45
CA ASP A 182 5.75 1.78 -8.69
C ASP A 182 6.84 1.82 -9.76
N GLU A 183 6.87 0.89 -10.71
CA GLU A 183 7.83 0.87 -11.82
C GLU A 183 7.84 2.21 -12.61
N PHE A 184 6.88 3.09 -12.31
CA PHE A 184 6.74 4.44 -12.84
C PHE A 184 7.09 5.55 -11.83
N ASP A 185 7.38 5.21 -10.58
CA ASP A 185 7.96 6.14 -9.62
C ASP A 185 9.45 6.26 -9.95
N VAL A 186 9.74 7.10 -10.91
CA VAL A 186 11.10 7.56 -11.18
C VAL A 186 11.55 8.25 -9.90
N GLU A 187 12.63 7.77 -9.27
CA GLU A 187 13.26 8.40 -8.12
C GLU A 187 13.25 9.92 -8.33
N GLU A 188 12.68 10.67 -7.39
CA GLU A 188 12.67 12.14 -7.42
C GLU A 188 14.10 12.74 -7.54
N ASP A 189 15.13 11.90 -7.46
CA ASP A 189 16.54 12.25 -7.64
C ASP A 189 17.04 12.25 -9.11
N GLU A 190 16.28 11.71 -10.08
CA GLU A 190 16.65 11.76 -11.50
C GLU A 190 15.77 12.72 -12.31
N GLY A 191 15.80 13.97 -11.92
CA GLY A 191 15.53 14.97 -12.93
C GLY A 191 14.27 15.78 -12.76
N ASP A 192 14.45 16.98 -12.34
CA ASP A 192 13.52 18.09 -12.47
C ASP A 192 13.05 18.34 -13.92
N ILE A 193 13.51 17.54 -14.91
CA ILE A 193 13.29 17.72 -16.36
C ILE A 193 12.90 16.39 -17.01
N PHE A 194 11.65 16.26 -17.49
CA PHE A 194 11.10 15.04 -18.09
C PHE A 194 10.68 15.24 -19.53
N ALA A 195 11.05 14.32 -20.43
CA ALA A 195 10.56 14.28 -21.79
C ALA A 195 9.15 13.64 -21.84
N LEU A 196 8.18 14.33 -22.45
CA LEU A 196 6.83 13.81 -22.66
C LEU A 196 6.72 13.13 -24.02
N ALA A 197 5.76 12.21 -24.17
CA ALA A 197 5.55 11.43 -25.39
C ALA A 197 5.17 12.26 -26.64
N ASP A 198 4.68 13.48 -26.43
CA ASP A 198 4.34 14.44 -27.48
C ASP A 198 5.53 15.30 -27.95
N GLY A 199 6.74 15.06 -27.40
CA GLY A 199 7.94 15.80 -27.72
C GLY A 199 8.13 17.10 -26.95
N THR A 200 7.25 17.38 -25.98
CA THR A 200 7.43 18.48 -25.01
C THR A 200 8.21 18.00 -23.79
N TRP A 201 8.61 18.94 -22.93
CA TRP A 201 9.35 18.66 -21.70
C TRP A 201 8.57 19.23 -20.51
N ARG A 202 8.51 18.45 -19.44
CA ARG A 202 8.01 18.88 -18.15
C ARG A 202 9.20 19.22 -17.27
N VAL A 203 9.19 20.43 -16.68
CA VAL A 203 10.22 20.89 -15.77
C VAL A 203 9.57 21.20 -14.43
N SER A 204 10.14 20.74 -13.32
CA SER A 204 9.67 21.09 -11.99
C SER A 204 9.91 22.58 -11.73
N GLY A 205 8.97 23.24 -11.01
CA GLY A 205 9.13 24.64 -10.63
C GLY A 205 10.36 24.92 -9.75
N ASP A 206 10.80 23.92 -8.98
CA ASP A 206 11.94 24.02 -8.08
C ASP A 206 13.30 23.79 -8.79
N THR A 207 13.27 23.45 -10.10
CA THR A 207 14.48 23.23 -10.88
C THR A 207 15.31 24.51 -10.98
N PRO A 208 16.60 24.48 -10.61
CA PRO A 208 17.50 25.61 -10.82
C PRO A 208 17.55 26.04 -12.28
N VAL A 209 17.49 27.37 -12.53
CA VAL A 209 17.55 27.94 -13.88
C VAL A 209 18.80 27.48 -14.64
N GLU A 210 19.95 27.42 -13.97
CA GLU A 210 21.21 26.96 -14.54
C GLU A 210 21.11 25.53 -15.14
N ARG A 211 20.40 24.62 -14.45
CA ARG A 211 20.22 23.24 -14.89
C ARG A 211 19.35 23.13 -16.16
N VAL A 212 18.36 24.01 -16.28
CA VAL A 212 17.52 24.10 -17.48
C VAL A 212 18.30 24.65 -18.65
N VAL A 213 19.07 25.71 -18.44
CA VAL A 213 19.98 26.31 -19.43
C VAL A 213 20.97 25.29 -19.96
N GLU A 214 21.57 24.49 -19.08
CA GLU A 214 22.53 23.46 -19.45
C GLU A 214 21.87 22.30 -20.22
N SER A 215 20.69 21.83 -19.77
CA SER A 215 19.99 20.71 -20.38
C SER A 215 19.43 21.01 -21.78
N PHE A 216 18.99 22.24 -22.02
CA PHE A 216 18.39 22.65 -23.31
C PHE A 216 19.32 23.45 -24.20
N GLY A 217 20.52 23.83 -23.72
CA GLY A 217 21.47 24.64 -24.46
C GLY A 217 20.93 26.03 -24.83
N ILE A 218 20.05 26.58 -23.97
CA ILE A 218 19.44 27.89 -24.17
C ILE A 218 20.15 28.94 -23.29
N THR A 219 20.02 30.20 -23.66
CA THR A 219 20.45 31.33 -22.83
C THR A 219 19.21 32.00 -22.29
N LEU A 220 19.03 32.04 -20.96
CA LEU A 220 18.04 32.86 -20.31
C LEU A 220 18.73 34.12 -19.78
N ASP A 221 18.08 35.29 -19.98
CA ASP A 221 18.55 36.53 -19.35
C ASP A 221 18.27 36.36 -17.85
N ASP A 222 19.34 36.23 -17.09
CA ASP A 222 19.32 36.02 -15.65
C ASP A 222 18.98 37.33 -14.91
N GLU A 223 17.70 37.58 -14.75
CA GLU A 223 17.20 38.71 -13.91
C GLU A 223 16.83 38.25 -12.48
N GLY A 224 17.63 37.36 -11.88
CA GLY A 224 17.58 37.11 -10.43
C GLY A 224 16.57 36.09 -9.95
N PHE A 225 16.26 35.10 -10.76
CA PHE A 225 15.47 33.93 -10.36
C PHE A 225 16.40 32.72 -10.13
N ASP A 226 16.31 32.11 -8.96
CA ASP A 226 17.11 30.91 -8.63
C ASP A 226 16.48 29.63 -9.22
N THR A 227 15.16 29.61 -9.41
CA THR A 227 14.39 28.44 -9.92
C THR A 227 13.41 28.85 -11.03
N ILE A 228 12.94 27.87 -11.82
CA ILE A 228 11.98 28.09 -12.94
C ILE A 228 10.63 28.61 -12.46
N GLY A 229 10.23 28.31 -11.22
CA GLY A 229 8.96 28.72 -10.63
C GLY A 229 9.04 30.01 -9.81
N GLY A 230 10.22 30.62 -9.68
CA GLY A 230 10.48 31.81 -8.87
C GLY A 230 10.01 33.14 -9.49
#